data_ee8289ade27c466122e65e0d8d297751
#
_entry.id   ee8289ade27c466122e65e0d8d297751
#
_cell.length_a   1.000
_cell.length_b   1.000
_cell.length_c   1.000
_cell.angle_alpha   90.00
_cell.angle_beta   90.00
_cell.angle_gamma   90.00
#
_symmetry.space_group_name_H-M   'P 1'
#
loop_
_entity.id
_entity.type
_entity.pdbx_description
1 polymer ?
#
loop_
_entity_poly.entity_id
_entity_poly.type
_entity_poly.pdbx_seq_one_letter_code
_entity_poly.pdbx_strand_id
1 'polypeptide(L)'
;MGDLAEVLREALDPPIPDPSLPPGAPAAVLIPIVASPEASLLFTVRSDDLRRHSGEISFPGGARHDEDADLLATALRETEEELGIAPGSFDVVGRMGPQLSHVSGYAVVPFVGLLAELPELRPNPMEVAEVLEVRLATLLEVERVVARTWQGATYDTYEYATGGHTVWGLTGRILHEMLDTIRREGWT
;
A
#
# COMPACT_ATOMS: atom_id res chain seq x y z
N MET A 1 -5.34 20.72 -13.51
CA MET A 1 -5.06 19.63 -12.58
C MET A 1 -5.61 18.38 -13.24
N GLY A 2 -4.73 17.43 -13.66
CA GLY A 2 -5.15 16.18 -14.31
C GLY A 2 -5.98 15.33 -13.34
N ASP A 3 -6.85 14.48 -13.88
CA ASP A 3 -7.55 13.48 -13.09
C ASP A 3 -6.50 12.50 -12.52
N LEU A 4 -6.47 12.32 -11.19
CA LEU A 4 -5.52 11.43 -10.52
C LEU A 4 -5.56 10.01 -11.11
N ALA A 5 -6.75 9.53 -11.49
CA ALA A 5 -6.92 8.24 -12.12
C ALA A 5 -6.22 8.13 -13.48
N GLU A 6 -6.30 9.18 -14.29
CA GLU A 6 -5.64 9.24 -15.60
C GLU A 6 -4.11 9.26 -15.43
N VAL A 7 -3.61 10.10 -14.54
CA VAL A 7 -2.18 10.19 -14.20
C VAL A 7 -1.63 8.83 -13.75
N LEU A 8 -2.33 8.14 -12.86
CA LEU A 8 -1.88 6.84 -12.36
C LEU A 8 -1.93 5.75 -13.45
N ARG A 9 -2.97 5.74 -14.32
CA ARG A 9 -3.04 4.76 -15.42
C ARG A 9 -1.94 4.94 -16.46
N GLU A 10 -1.48 6.16 -16.69
CA GLU A 10 -0.39 6.44 -17.64
C GLU A 10 0.97 6.07 -17.06
N ALA A 11 1.15 6.23 -15.75
CA ALA A 11 2.44 6.07 -15.08
C ALA A 11 2.72 4.66 -14.56
N LEU A 12 1.67 3.87 -14.29
CA LEU A 12 1.79 2.54 -13.70
C LEU A 12 1.78 1.44 -14.77
N ASP A 13 2.40 0.30 -14.43
CA ASP A 13 2.27 -0.90 -15.24
C ASP A 13 0.82 -1.44 -15.22
N PRO A 14 0.38 -2.14 -16.29
CA PRO A 14 -0.90 -2.84 -16.25
C PRO A 14 -1.00 -3.79 -15.05
N PRO A 15 -2.19 -3.96 -14.43
CA PRO A 15 -2.33 -4.80 -13.26
C PRO A 15 -2.08 -6.29 -13.54
N ILE A 16 -2.33 -6.73 -14.77
CA ILE A 16 -2.10 -8.10 -15.26
C ILE A 16 -1.32 -8.10 -16.58
N PRO A 17 -0.53 -9.15 -16.89
CA PRO A 17 -0.21 -10.31 -16.07
C PRO A 17 0.68 -9.99 -14.86
N ASP A 18 0.85 -10.98 -13.98
CA ASP A 18 1.79 -10.88 -12.87
C ASP A 18 3.20 -10.53 -13.37
N PRO A 19 3.94 -9.67 -12.67
CA PRO A 19 5.32 -9.36 -13.02
C PRO A 19 6.27 -10.51 -12.68
N SER A 20 7.46 -10.50 -13.27
CA SER A 20 8.56 -11.35 -12.77
C SER A 20 8.94 -10.91 -11.36
N LEU A 21 8.95 -11.86 -10.42
CA LEU A 21 9.27 -11.58 -9.01
C LEU A 21 10.77 -11.76 -8.72
N PRO A 22 11.35 -10.94 -7.85
CA PRO A 22 12.63 -11.24 -7.24
C PRO A 22 12.51 -12.50 -6.35
N PRO A 23 13.64 -13.15 -5.98
CA PRO A 23 13.60 -14.28 -5.06
C PRO A 23 12.92 -13.91 -3.73
N GLY A 24 11.84 -14.61 -3.39
CA GLY A 24 11.03 -14.39 -2.19
C GLY A 24 9.69 -15.09 -2.30
N ALA A 25 8.98 -15.22 -1.18
CA ALA A 25 7.62 -15.73 -1.20
C ALA A 25 6.67 -14.68 -1.82
N PRO A 26 5.79 -15.05 -2.77
CA PRO A 26 4.91 -14.10 -3.42
C PRO A 26 3.88 -13.53 -2.45
N ALA A 27 3.73 -12.20 -2.50
CA ALA A 27 2.74 -11.46 -1.74
C ALA A 27 2.24 -10.23 -2.54
N ALA A 28 1.12 -9.70 -2.15
CA ALA A 28 0.57 -8.50 -2.78
C ALA A 28 -0.09 -7.59 -1.75
N VAL A 29 -0.06 -6.30 -2.03
CA VAL A 29 -0.78 -5.28 -1.26
C VAL A 29 -1.62 -4.42 -2.20
N LEU A 30 -2.73 -3.92 -1.72
CA LEU A 30 -3.50 -2.89 -2.40
C LEU A 30 -3.18 -1.53 -1.77
N ILE A 31 -2.97 -0.51 -2.58
CA ILE A 31 -2.92 0.89 -2.17
C ILE A 31 -4.31 1.46 -2.44
N PRO A 32 -5.21 1.50 -1.44
CA PRO A 32 -6.56 2.01 -1.63
C PRO A 32 -6.52 3.53 -1.59
N ILE A 33 -6.97 4.16 -2.67
CA ILE A 33 -7.11 5.62 -2.77
C ILE A 33 -8.60 5.96 -2.83
N VAL A 34 -9.07 6.73 -1.88
CA VAL A 34 -10.41 7.34 -1.89
C VAL A 34 -10.32 8.65 -2.64
N ALA A 35 -11.04 8.80 -3.75
CA ALA A 35 -10.89 9.93 -4.65
C ALA A 35 -11.65 11.20 -4.21
N SER A 36 -12.74 11.07 -3.45
CA SER A 36 -13.63 12.19 -3.09
C SER A 36 -13.86 12.29 -1.57
N PRO A 37 -14.01 13.51 -1.01
CA PRO A 37 -13.90 14.82 -1.68
C PRO A 37 -12.46 15.28 -1.91
N GLU A 38 -11.51 14.78 -1.12
CA GLU A 38 -10.07 15.02 -1.25
C GLU A 38 -9.38 13.66 -1.29
N ALA A 39 -8.44 13.47 -2.21
CA ALA A 39 -7.76 12.20 -2.34
C ALA A 39 -7.07 11.80 -1.03
N SER A 40 -7.39 10.59 -0.53
CA SER A 40 -6.80 10.03 0.68
C SER A 40 -6.43 8.55 0.47
N LEU A 41 -5.48 8.06 1.27
CA LEU A 41 -5.03 6.68 1.27
C LEU A 41 -5.50 5.99 2.55
N LEU A 42 -5.86 4.70 2.43
CA LEU A 42 -6.16 3.87 3.57
C LEU A 42 -4.96 3.00 3.93
N PHE A 43 -4.71 2.92 5.24
CA PHE A 43 -3.72 2.03 5.83
C PHE A 43 -4.36 1.22 6.96
N THR A 44 -3.81 0.06 7.25
CA THR A 44 -4.16 -0.75 8.41
C THR A 44 -3.08 -0.65 9.47
N VAL A 45 -3.49 -0.57 10.74
CA VAL A 45 -2.62 -0.77 11.90
C VAL A 45 -2.84 -2.20 12.38
N ARG A 46 -1.79 -3.02 12.38
CA ARG A 46 -1.88 -4.43 12.78
C ARG A 46 -2.25 -4.56 14.25
N SER A 47 -3.09 -5.56 14.54
CA SER A 47 -3.50 -5.88 15.90
C SER A 47 -2.32 -6.34 16.77
N ASP A 48 -2.31 -5.95 18.03
CA ASP A 48 -1.31 -6.33 19.04
C ASP A 48 -1.35 -7.83 19.39
N ASP A 49 -2.45 -8.52 19.10
CA ASP A 49 -2.59 -9.96 19.31
C ASP A 49 -1.76 -10.81 18.35
N LEU A 50 -1.24 -10.22 17.27
CA LEU A 50 -0.38 -10.89 16.32
C LEU A 50 1.08 -10.90 16.82
N ARG A 51 1.67 -12.09 16.93
CA ARG A 51 3.03 -12.33 17.49
C ARG A 51 4.18 -11.63 16.75
N ARG A 52 3.96 -11.08 15.58
CA ARG A 52 4.94 -10.37 14.77
C ARG A 52 4.32 -9.10 14.21
N HIS A 53 5.11 -8.01 14.20
CA HIS A 53 4.73 -6.75 13.57
C HIS A 53 3.51 -6.04 14.19
N SER A 54 3.27 -6.24 15.50
CA SER A 54 2.25 -5.54 16.27
C SER A 54 2.42 -4.02 16.14
N GLY A 55 1.33 -3.30 15.87
CA GLY A 55 1.33 -1.84 15.70
C GLY A 55 2.00 -1.32 14.44
N GLU A 56 2.50 -2.19 13.53
CA GLU A 56 3.01 -1.74 12.23
C GLU A 56 1.87 -1.26 11.33
N ILE A 57 2.16 -0.21 10.57
CA ILE A 57 1.24 0.34 9.59
C ILE A 57 1.60 -0.23 8.22
N SER A 58 0.59 -0.77 7.54
CA SER A 58 0.74 -1.33 6.20
C SER A 58 -0.41 -0.93 5.29
N PHE A 59 -0.19 -1.08 4.01
CA PHE A 59 -1.30 -1.23 3.09
C PHE A 59 -1.96 -2.58 3.32
N PRO A 60 -3.28 -2.74 3.13
CA PRO A 60 -3.94 -4.02 3.21
C PRO A 60 -3.34 -5.00 2.20
N GLY A 61 -3.14 -6.26 2.63
CA GLY A 61 -2.51 -7.25 1.80
C GLY A 61 -1.82 -8.37 2.56
N GLY A 62 -1.36 -9.38 1.82
CA GLY A 62 -0.76 -10.56 2.41
C GLY A 62 -0.10 -11.50 1.43
N ALA A 63 0.16 -12.72 1.89
CA ALA A 63 0.77 -13.77 1.11
C ALA A 63 -0.21 -14.34 0.07
N ARG A 64 0.31 -14.71 -1.10
CA ARG A 64 -0.47 -15.40 -2.10
C ARG A 64 -0.88 -16.79 -1.60
N HIS A 65 -2.13 -17.12 -1.78
CA HIS A 65 -2.67 -18.47 -1.61
C HIS A 65 -2.70 -19.21 -2.94
N ASP A 66 -2.68 -20.56 -2.90
CA ASP A 66 -2.71 -21.39 -4.11
C ASP A 66 -4.01 -21.20 -4.92
N GLU A 67 -5.08 -20.81 -4.24
CA GLU A 67 -6.41 -20.54 -4.83
C GLU A 67 -6.49 -19.17 -5.52
N ASP A 68 -5.57 -18.25 -5.25
CA ASP A 68 -5.56 -16.94 -5.87
C ASP A 68 -5.15 -17.07 -7.35
N ALA A 69 -6.01 -16.59 -8.24
CA ALA A 69 -5.79 -16.66 -9.70
C ALA A 69 -4.48 -15.95 -10.10
N ASP A 70 -4.20 -14.81 -9.49
CA ASP A 70 -3.04 -13.97 -9.69
C ASP A 70 -2.76 -13.12 -8.43
N LEU A 71 -1.73 -12.29 -8.45
CA LEU A 71 -1.36 -11.40 -7.34
C LEU A 71 -2.37 -10.26 -7.12
N LEU A 72 -3.09 -9.85 -8.15
CA LEU A 72 -4.19 -8.88 -7.98
C LEU A 72 -5.33 -9.50 -7.17
N ALA A 73 -5.69 -10.76 -7.45
CA ALA A 73 -6.68 -11.49 -6.67
C ALA A 73 -6.27 -11.60 -5.20
N THR A 74 -4.96 -11.86 -4.92
CA THR A 74 -4.41 -11.84 -3.56
C THR A 74 -4.65 -10.48 -2.88
N ALA A 75 -4.25 -9.38 -3.51
CA ALA A 75 -4.38 -8.03 -2.93
C ALA A 75 -5.83 -7.66 -2.63
N LEU A 76 -6.75 -8.00 -3.54
CA LEU A 76 -8.18 -7.71 -3.39
C LEU A 76 -8.83 -8.58 -2.31
N ARG A 77 -8.51 -9.89 -2.25
CA ARG A 77 -9.00 -10.81 -1.21
C ARG A 77 -8.58 -10.35 0.18
N GLU A 78 -7.29 -10.07 0.37
CA GLU A 78 -6.74 -9.59 1.64
C GLU A 78 -7.40 -8.26 2.06
N THR A 79 -7.62 -7.34 1.11
CA THR A 79 -8.30 -6.07 1.40
C THR A 79 -9.76 -6.30 1.83
N GLU A 80 -10.46 -7.26 1.23
CA GLU A 80 -11.82 -7.63 1.65
C GLU A 80 -11.80 -8.27 3.05
N GLU A 81 -10.86 -9.17 3.34
CA GLU A 81 -10.70 -9.83 4.64
C GLU A 81 -10.34 -8.83 5.75
N GLU A 82 -9.41 -7.90 5.50
CA GLU A 82 -8.95 -6.93 6.47
C GLU A 82 -9.92 -5.75 6.68
N LEU A 83 -10.53 -5.20 5.61
CA LEU A 83 -11.30 -3.96 5.65
C LEU A 83 -12.80 -4.13 5.36
N GLY A 84 -13.22 -5.29 4.84
CA GLY A 84 -14.59 -5.53 4.41
C GLY A 84 -14.99 -4.80 3.13
N ILE A 85 -14.03 -4.35 2.33
CA ILE A 85 -14.29 -3.68 1.05
C ILE A 85 -14.33 -4.72 -0.05
N ALA A 86 -15.48 -4.86 -0.72
CA ALA A 86 -15.64 -5.83 -1.79
C ALA A 86 -14.69 -5.54 -2.98
N PRO A 87 -14.05 -6.57 -3.60
CA PRO A 87 -13.15 -6.42 -4.73
C PRO A 87 -13.69 -5.56 -5.88
N GLY A 88 -14.98 -5.72 -6.19
CA GLY A 88 -15.67 -4.98 -7.26
C GLY A 88 -15.89 -3.49 -6.98
N SER A 89 -15.57 -3.01 -5.78
CA SER A 89 -15.64 -1.58 -5.43
C SER A 89 -14.45 -0.79 -5.97
N PHE A 90 -13.36 -1.48 -6.29
CA PHE A 90 -12.13 -0.83 -6.76
C PHE A 90 -12.08 -0.73 -8.29
N ASP A 91 -11.73 0.45 -8.76
CA ASP A 91 -11.19 0.66 -10.09
C ASP A 91 -9.65 0.51 -10.01
N VAL A 92 -9.14 -0.67 -10.37
CA VAL A 92 -7.71 -0.96 -10.30
C VAL A 92 -7.01 -0.31 -11.48
N VAL A 93 -6.22 0.73 -11.20
CA VAL A 93 -5.59 1.57 -12.24
C VAL A 93 -4.22 1.08 -12.69
N GLY A 94 -3.57 0.23 -11.91
CA GLY A 94 -2.27 -0.34 -12.27
C GLY A 94 -1.55 -1.01 -11.11
N ARG A 95 -0.30 -1.37 -11.35
CA ARG A 95 0.62 -1.91 -10.33
C ARG A 95 1.97 -1.22 -10.40
N MET A 96 2.68 -1.24 -9.29
CA MET A 96 4.06 -0.82 -9.18
C MET A 96 5.02 -2.01 -9.38
N GLY A 97 6.30 -1.73 -9.51
CA GLY A 97 7.33 -2.75 -9.54
C GLY A 97 7.37 -3.57 -8.24
N PRO A 98 7.74 -4.89 -8.31
CA PRO A 98 7.81 -5.73 -7.13
C PRO A 98 8.88 -5.23 -6.14
N GLN A 99 8.55 -5.31 -4.85
CA GLN A 99 9.39 -4.88 -3.73
C GLN A 99 9.80 -6.07 -2.87
N LEU A 100 11.10 -6.23 -2.59
CA LEU A 100 11.57 -7.27 -1.68
C LEU A 100 11.56 -6.77 -0.23
N SER A 101 10.86 -7.49 0.63
CA SER A 101 10.95 -7.33 2.08
C SER A 101 12.10 -8.17 2.62
N HIS A 102 13.22 -7.53 2.96
CA HIS A 102 14.39 -8.23 3.52
C HIS A 102 14.13 -8.80 4.92
N VAL A 103 13.15 -8.29 5.64
CA VAL A 103 12.81 -8.74 7.00
C VAL A 103 11.91 -9.98 6.95
N SER A 104 10.87 -9.96 6.12
CA SER A 104 9.91 -11.07 6.02
C SER A 104 10.22 -12.08 4.92
N GLY A 105 11.09 -11.73 3.96
CA GLY A 105 11.43 -12.59 2.82
C GLY A 105 10.35 -12.64 1.73
N TYR A 106 9.38 -11.72 1.74
CA TYR A 106 8.34 -11.64 0.71
C TYR A 106 8.77 -10.77 -0.46
N ALA A 107 8.39 -11.21 -1.67
CA ALA A 107 8.37 -10.40 -2.88
C ALA A 107 6.95 -9.83 -3.04
N VAL A 108 6.80 -8.55 -2.72
CA VAL A 108 5.50 -7.87 -2.62
C VAL A 108 5.23 -7.07 -3.88
N VAL A 109 4.07 -7.27 -4.50
CA VAL A 109 3.61 -6.45 -5.63
C VAL A 109 2.53 -5.48 -5.15
N PRO A 110 2.77 -4.16 -5.23
CA PRO A 110 1.77 -3.16 -4.89
C PRO A 110 0.84 -2.90 -6.08
N PHE A 111 -0.47 -2.99 -5.87
CA PHE A 111 -1.51 -2.59 -6.80
C PHE A 111 -2.15 -1.29 -6.33
N VAL A 112 -2.62 -0.46 -7.25
CA VAL A 112 -3.31 0.79 -6.93
C VAL A 112 -4.77 0.67 -7.32
N GLY A 113 -5.66 0.82 -6.33
CA GLY A 113 -7.11 0.74 -6.51
C GLY A 113 -7.80 2.01 -6.06
N LEU A 114 -8.63 2.58 -6.93
CA LEU A 114 -9.41 3.77 -6.64
C LEU A 114 -10.80 3.41 -6.14
N LEU A 115 -11.25 4.12 -5.10
CA LEU A 115 -12.62 4.16 -4.61
C LEU A 115 -13.19 5.54 -4.94
N ALA A 116 -14.37 5.60 -5.53
CA ALA A 116 -15.04 6.89 -5.82
C ALA A 116 -15.30 7.68 -4.52
N GLU A 117 -15.69 6.98 -3.48
CA GLU A 117 -15.92 7.49 -2.12
C GLU A 117 -15.63 6.40 -1.09
N LEU A 118 -15.39 6.79 0.16
CA LEU A 118 -15.11 5.84 1.25
C LEU A 118 -16.37 5.00 1.56
N PRO A 119 -16.33 3.67 1.37
CA PRO A 119 -17.45 2.82 1.75
C PRO A 119 -17.54 2.61 3.27
N GLU A 120 -18.61 1.98 3.73
CA GLU A 120 -18.69 1.50 5.12
C GLU A 120 -17.59 0.44 5.35
N LEU A 121 -16.63 0.75 6.21
CA LEU A 121 -15.56 -0.18 6.56
C LEU A 121 -16.03 -1.18 7.61
N ARG A 122 -15.57 -2.43 7.48
CA ARG A 122 -15.81 -3.52 8.44
C ARG A 122 -14.49 -4.23 8.76
N PRO A 123 -13.60 -3.54 9.52
CA PRO A 123 -12.28 -4.08 9.83
C PRO A 123 -12.38 -5.40 10.61
N ASN A 124 -11.53 -6.37 10.24
CA ASN A 124 -11.41 -7.61 10.99
C ASN A 124 -10.61 -7.37 12.28
N PRO A 125 -11.22 -7.38 13.47
CA PRO A 125 -10.54 -7.02 14.73
C PRO A 125 -9.43 -7.99 15.14
N MET A 126 -9.38 -9.19 14.52
CA MET A 126 -8.32 -10.15 14.77
C MET A 126 -7.00 -9.76 14.06
N GLU A 127 -7.08 -8.94 13.01
CA GLU A 127 -5.93 -8.54 12.18
C GLU A 127 -5.67 -7.04 12.21
N VAL A 128 -6.72 -6.24 12.25
CA VAL A 128 -6.68 -4.78 12.14
C VAL A 128 -7.17 -4.13 13.43
N ALA A 129 -6.25 -3.45 14.13
CA ALA A 129 -6.58 -2.68 15.34
C ALA A 129 -7.22 -1.33 14.99
N GLU A 130 -6.77 -0.70 13.90
CA GLU A 130 -7.23 0.63 13.46
C GLU A 130 -7.08 0.76 11.96
N VAL A 131 -7.96 1.53 11.32
CA VAL A 131 -7.82 1.95 9.93
C VAL A 131 -7.49 3.44 9.91
N LEU A 132 -6.41 3.80 9.24
CA LEU A 132 -5.99 5.18 9.08
C LEU A 132 -6.38 5.66 7.68
N GLU A 133 -7.15 6.73 7.61
CA GLU A 133 -7.36 7.49 6.38
C GLU A 133 -6.49 8.73 6.42
N VAL A 134 -5.55 8.85 5.47
CA VAL A 134 -4.59 9.95 5.43
C VAL A 134 -4.68 10.66 4.08
N ARG A 135 -4.91 11.98 4.10
CA ARG A 135 -4.99 12.78 2.88
C ARG A 135 -3.67 12.72 2.10
N LEU A 136 -3.78 12.54 0.79
CA LEU A 136 -2.63 12.49 -0.10
C LEU A 136 -1.76 13.77 0.00
N ALA A 137 -2.41 14.95 0.09
CA ALA A 137 -1.71 16.21 0.29
C ALA A 137 -0.85 16.22 1.57
N THR A 138 -1.37 15.66 2.67
CA THR A 138 -0.60 15.53 3.92
C THR A 138 0.63 14.64 3.73
N LEU A 139 0.48 13.49 3.04
CA LEU A 139 1.59 12.58 2.79
C LEU A 139 2.70 13.22 1.95
N LEU A 140 2.33 14.05 0.99
CA LEU A 140 3.29 14.81 0.17
C LEU A 140 4.11 15.82 0.99
N GLU A 141 3.55 16.35 2.09
CA GLU A 141 4.20 17.36 2.94
C GLU A 141 5.05 16.78 4.07
N VAL A 142 4.65 15.61 4.62
CA VAL A 142 5.28 15.07 5.85
C VAL A 142 6.42 14.09 5.61
N GLU A 143 6.75 13.82 4.34
CA GLU A 143 7.84 12.89 3.98
C GLU A 143 9.16 13.30 4.60
N ARG A 144 9.85 12.33 5.22
CA ARG A 144 11.20 12.49 5.75
C ARG A 144 12.09 11.35 5.29
N VAL A 145 13.29 11.69 4.86
CA VAL A 145 14.34 10.72 4.58
C VAL A 145 15.17 10.52 5.87
N VAL A 146 15.26 9.28 6.33
CA VAL A 146 15.97 8.91 7.55
C VAL A 146 17.00 7.83 7.24
N ALA A 147 18.27 8.12 7.52
CA ALA A 147 19.33 7.13 7.39
C ALA A 147 19.23 6.07 8.50
N ARG A 148 19.14 4.81 8.12
CA ARG A 148 19.13 3.66 9.05
C ARG A 148 20.27 2.71 8.76
N THR A 149 20.81 2.10 9.79
CA THR A 149 21.88 1.09 9.65
C THR A 149 21.34 -0.30 10.00
N TRP A 150 21.51 -1.23 9.06
CA TRP A 150 21.21 -2.64 9.26
C TRP A 150 22.39 -3.50 8.78
N GLN A 151 22.81 -4.44 9.57
CA GLN A 151 23.92 -5.37 9.27
C GLN A 151 25.20 -4.65 8.77
N GLY A 152 25.49 -3.44 9.30
CA GLY A 152 26.64 -2.65 8.94
C GLY A 152 26.52 -1.82 7.65
N ALA A 153 25.43 -1.92 6.91
CA ALA A 153 25.12 -1.07 5.77
C ALA A 153 24.16 0.06 6.17
N THR A 154 24.47 1.29 5.77
CA THR A 154 23.57 2.44 5.96
C THR A 154 22.78 2.66 4.67
N TYR A 155 21.47 2.86 4.82
CA TYR A 155 20.53 3.12 3.71
C TYR A 155 19.48 4.13 4.12
N ASP A 156 18.97 4.85 3.16
CA ASP A 156 17.87 5.79 3.38
C ASP A 156 16.53 5.06 3.47
N THR A 157 15.72 5.46 4.44
CA THR A 157 14.32 5.03 4.60
C THR A 157 13.41 6.24 4.55
N TYR A 158 12.18 6.00 4.16
CA TYR A 158 11.15 7.03 4.08
C TYR A 158 10.18 6.87 5.25
N GLU A 159 9.93 7.98 5.95
CA GLU A 159 9.03 8.03 7.10
C GLU A 159 7.99 9.13 6.92
N TYR A 160 6.74 8.79 7.26
CA TYR A 160 5.58 9.68 7.18
C TYR A 160 4.88 9.70 8.52
N ALA A 161 5.02 10.81 9.25
CA ALA A 161 4.35 10.99 10.56
C ALA A 161 2.93 11.50 10.34
N THR A 162 1.93 10.73 10.75
CA THR A 162 0.51 11.05 10.58
C THR A 162 -0.29 10.70 11.81
N GLY A 163 -1.01 11.66 12.41
CA GLY A 163 -2.01 11.39 13.45
C GLY A 163 -1.53 10.61 14.68
N GLY A 164 -0.25 10.73 15.06
CA GLY A 164 0.34 9.96 16.16
C GLY A 164 0.98 8.63 15.74
N HIS A 165 0.90 8.30 14.46
CA HIS A 165 1.50 7.11 13.85
C HIS A 165 2.67 7.50 12.92
N THR A 166 3.50 6.52 12.56
CA THR A 166 4.56 6.71 11.56
C THR A 166 4.55 5.54 10.58
N VAL A 167 4.30 5.84 9.31
CA VAL A 167 4.48 4.88 8.20
C VAL A 167 5.95 4.83 7.84
N TRP A 168 6.54 3.65 7.80
CA TRP A 168 7.97 3.44 7.52
C TRP A 168 8.24 2.05 6.91
N GLY A 169 9.50 1.68 6.76
CA GLY A 169 9.90 0.36 6.28
C GLY A 169 9.50 0.10 4.83
N LEU A 170 8.98 -1.10 4.55
CA LEU A 170 8.52 -1.46 3.20
C LEU A 170 7.34 -0.59 2.76
N THR A 171 6.38 -0.34 3.65
CA THR A 171 5.22 0.51 3.38
C THR A 171 5.66 1.94 3.05
N GLY A 172 6.60 2.50 3.84
CA GLY A 172 7.16 3.83 3.57
C GLY A 172 7.88 3.91 2.22
N ARG A 173 8.61 2.86 1.82
CA ARG A 173 9.28 2.81 0.51
C ARG A 173 8.27 2.73 -0.65
N ILE A 174 7.26 1.86 -0.55
CA ILE A 174 6.19 1.77 -1.55
C ILE A 174 5.47 3.11 -1.67
N LEU A 175 5.14 3.74 -0.55
CA LEU A 175 4.49 5.04 -0.51
C LEU A 175 5.34 6.12 -1.19
N HIS A 176 6.65 6.16 -0.88
CA HIS A 176 7.58 7.09 -1.53
C HIS A 176 7.58 6.96 -3.04
N GLU A 177 7.73 5.74 -3.57
CA GLU A 177 7.76 5.49 -5.02
C GLU A 177 6.45 5.91 -5.70
N MET A 178 5.31 5.67 -5.04
CA MET A 178 4.00 6.12 -5.54
C MET A 178 3.90 7.65 -5.55
N LEU A 179 4.27 8.31 -4.43
CA LEU A 179 4.24 9.77 -4.34
C LEU A 179 5.21 10.45 -5.31
N ASP A 180 6.39 9.85 -5.54
CA ASP A 180 7.35 10.34 -6.52
C ASP A 180 6.80 10.20 -7.96
N THR A 181 6.09 9.13 -8.26
CA THR A 181 5.38 8.96 -9.52
C THR A 181 4.34 10.06 -9.72
N ILE A 182 3.51 10.31 -8.72
CA ILE A 182 2.48 11.37 -8.74
C ILE A 182 3.10 12.76 -8.93
N ARG A 183 4.23 13.05 -8.23
CA ARG A 183 4.96 14.32 -8.38
C ARG A 183 5.54 14.51 -9.77
N ARG A 184 6.12 13.46 -10.37
CA ARG A 184 6.71 13.52 -11.73
C ARG A 184 5.68 13.82 -12.80
N GLU A 185 4.47 13.32 -12.63
CA GLU A 185 3.34 13.60 -13.53
C GLU A 185 2.66 14.96 -13.25
N GLY A 186 3.20 15.75 -12.30
CA GLY A 186 2.75 17.10 -12.04
C GLY A 186 1.38 17.21 -11.35
N TRP A 187 0.92 16.15 -10.71
CA TRP A 187 -0.27 16.20 -9.87
C TRP A 187 0.09 16.78 -8.48
N THR A 188 -0.58 17.89 -8.10
CA THR A 188 -0.36 18.61 -6.81
C THR A 188 -1.69 19.05 -6.22
#